data_3dda0653bc6e6b8450ae867fab423a70
#
_entry.id   3dda0653bc6e6b8450ae867fab423a70
#
_cell.length_a   1.000
_cell.length_b   1.000
_cell.length_c   1.000
_cell.angle_alpha   90.00
_cell.angle_beta   90.00
_cell.angle_gamma   90.00
#
_symmetry.space_group_name_H-M   'P 1'
#
loop_
_entity.id
_entity.type
_entity.pdbx_description
1 polymer ?
#
loop_
_entity_poly.entity_id
_entity_poly.type
_entity_poly.pdbx_seq_one_letter_code
_entity_poly.pdbx_strand_id
1 'polypeptide(L)'
;NSSGKGSGTGSGNGGGMKIPTTRIFLYGFFAFLIIYGSQCIYQLDASERAVILRFGKFYEEQQEGLNFRLAGIDERYIENVSLTRRYTQTNSMLTKDENIVDVTVSAQYRIANLKDFVLNVKDPEGSLREAIESALRHVVGDNTLEQTLTVGRENIAQEVQSRLQQILNNYATGLVVQQVNI
;
A
#
# COMPACT_ATOMS: atom_id res chain seq x y z
N ASN A 1 90.78 -5.42 39.83
CA ASN A 1 90.07 -6.66 39.88
C ASN A 1 88.60 -6.51 40.13
N SER A 2 87.84 -7.06 39.21
CA SER A 2 86.56 -7.70 39.39
C SER A 2 85.34 -6.83 39.75
N SER A 3 84.59 -6.47 38.82
CA SER A 3 83.39 -7.19 38.41
C SER A 3 82.19 -7.08 39.38
N GLY A 4 81.13 -6.40 38.99
CA GLY A 4 79.86 -6.38 39.68
C GLY A 4 78.75 -5.95 38.74
N LYS A 5 78.14 -6.91 38.14
CA LYS A 5 77.05 -6.84 37.19
C LYS A 5 75.71 -6.75 37.94
N GLY A 6 74.94 -5.71 37.73
CA GLY A 6 73.58 -5.57 38.26
C GLY A 6 72.58 -5.54 37.11
N SER A 7 71.90 -6.66 36.90
CA SER A 7 70.82 -6.81 36.00
C SER A 7 69.50 -6.47 36.70
N GLY A 8 68.85 -5.40 36.30
CA GLY A 8 67.50 -5.03 36.76
C GLY A 8 66.49 -5.43 35.73
N THR A 9 65.79 -6.54 35.93
CA THR A 9 64.71 -6.98 35.11
C THR A 9 63.43 -6.27 35.57
N GLY A 10 62.98 -5.23 34.85
CA GLY A 10 61.68 -4.62 35.05
C GLY A 10 60.63 -5.51 34.45
N SER A 11 59.92 -6.24 35.31
CA SER A 11 58.68 -6.94 34.92
C SER A 11 57.53 -5.95 34.79
N GLY A 12 57.27 -5.53 33.57
CA GLY A 12 56.05 -4.80 33.25
C GLY A 12 54.84 -5.76 33.28
N ASN A 13 54.14 -5.72 34.40
CA ASN A 13 52.87 -6.43 34.54
C ASN A 13 51.77 -5.68 33.76
N GLY A 14 51.66 -5.89 32.47
CA GLY A 14 50.53 -5.50 31.64
C GLY A 14 49.29 -6.33 31.98
N GLY A 15 48.53 -5.87 32.98
CA GLY A 15 47.24 -6.44 33.31
C GLY A 15 46.26 -6.22 32.16
N GLY A 16 46.42 -6.99 31.09
CA GLY A 16 45.40 -7.07 30.05
C GLY A 16 44.15 -7.71 30.67
N MET A 17 43.15 -6.88 30.85
CA MET A 17 41.84 -7.32 31.28
C MET A 17 41.32 -8.32 30.25
N LYS A 18 41.51 -9.63 30.51
CA LYS A 18 40.96 -10.70 29.69
C LYS A 18 39.46 -10.72 29.88
N ILE A 19 38.77 -9.85 29.13
CA ILE A 19 37.32 -9.94 29.00
C ILE A 19 37.06 -11.27 28.32
N PRO A 20 36.38 -12.24 28.99
CA PRO A 20 36.14 -13.54 28.40
C PRO A 20 35.37 -13.35 27.10
N THR A 21 35.92 -13.84 25.99
CA THR A 21 35.37 -13.73 24.65
C THR A 21 33.88 -14.12 24.60
N THR A 22 33.49 -15.05 25.46
CA THR A 22 32.09 -15.46 25.63
C THR A 22 31.16 -14.30 26.08
N ARG A 23 31.65 -13.39 26.95
CA ARG A 23 30.87 -12.23 27.43
C ARG A 23 30.73 -11.18 26.33
N ILE A 24 31.77 -10.97 25.53
CA ILE A 24 31.73 -10.06 24.39
C ILE A 24 30.71 -10.57 23.36
N PHE A 25 30.73 -11.88 23.08
CA PHE A 25 29.73 -12.51 22.18
C PHE A 25 28.31 -12.39 22.75
N LEU A 26 28.14 -12.54 24.05
CA LEU A 26 26.84 -12.40 24.70
C LEU A 26 26.31 -10.95 24.61
N TYR A 27 27.15 -9.96 24.88
CA TYR A 27 26.77 -8.54 24.75
C TYR A 27 26.52 -8.14 23.30
N GLY A 28 27.31 -8.64 22.35
CA GLY A 28 27.11 -8.47 20.93
C GLY A 28 25.79 -9.07 20.46
N PHE A 29 25.46 -10.27 20.92
CA PHE A 29 24.16 -10.92 20.61
C PHE A 29 22.99 -10.17 21.22
N PHE A 30 23.13 -9.69 22.47
CA PHE A 30 22.07 -8.91 23.12
C PHE A 30 21.84 -7.54 22.43
N ALA A 31 22.93 -6.86 22.04
CA ALA A 31 22.86 -5.61 21.26
C ALA A 31 22.21 -5.84 19.89
N PHE A 32 22.56 -6.93 19.22
CA PHE A 32 21.93 -7.33 17.96
C PHE A 32 20.43 -7.59 18.12
N LEU A 33 20.01 -8.29 19.18
CA LEU A 33 18.59 -8.53 19.50
C LEU A 33 17.82 -7.23 19.76
N ILE A 34 18.44 -6.28 20.47
CA ILE A 34 17.79 -4.98 20.74
C ILE A 34 17.65 -4.18 19.46
N ILE A 35 18.67 -4.10 18.64
CA ILE A 35 18.63 -3.39 17.35
C ILE A 35 17.64 -4.05 16.42
N TYR A 36 17.62 -5.37 16.31
CA TYR A 36 16.67 -6.11 15.49
C TYR A 36 15.24 -5.94 16.00
N GLY A 37 15.03 -6.02 17.33
CA GLY A 37 13.73 -5.81 17.96
C GLY A 37 13.17 -4.40 17.71
N SER A 38 14.01 -3.38 17.73
CA SER A 38 13.59 -2.00 17.45
C SER A 38 13.14 -1.78 16.00
N GLN A 39 13.63 -2.59 15.05
CA GLN A 39 13.22 -2.57 13.64
C GLN A 39 11.88 -3.28 13.40
N CYS A 40 11.44 -4.10 14.34
CA CYS A 40 10.20 -4.88 14.21
C CYS A 40 8.96 -4.12 14.63
N ILE A 41 9.11 -3.00 15.38
CA ILE A 41 7.97 -2.22 15.89
C ILE A 41 7.79 -0.98 15.01
N TYR A 42 6.55 -0.73 14.59
CA TYR A 42 6.18 0.48 13.88
C TYR A 42 4.77 0.93 14.24
N GLN A 43 4.50 2.20 14.01
CA GLN A 43 3.21 2.81 14.29
C GLN A 43 2.50 3.12 12.96
N LEU A 44 1.21 2.82 12.91
CA LEU A 44 0.30 3.17 11.83
C LEU A 44 -0.59 4.32 12.28
N ASP A 45 -0.80 5.30 11.40
CA ASP A 45 -1.72 6.39 11.64
C ASP A 45 -3.19 5.92 11.60
N ALA A 46 -4.10 6.70 12.22
CA ALA A 46 -5.52 6.36 12.32
C ALA A 46 -6.23 6.19 10.96
N SER A 47 -5.67 6.76 9.89
CA SER A 47 -6.20 6.69 8.52
C SER A 47 -5.55 5.60 7.68
N GLU A 48 -4.52 4.94 8.20
CA GLU A 48 -3.71 3.96 7.47
C GLU A 48 -4.06 2.54 7.88
N ARG A 49 -3.94 1.64 6.93
CA ARG A 49 -3.94 0.20 7.17
C ARG A 49 -2.77 -0.43 6.47
N ALA A 50 -2.28 -1.53 7.01
CA ALA A 50 -1.21 -2.29 6.41
C ALA A 50 -1.66 -3.73 6.15
N VAL A 51 -1.27 -4.24 4.98
CA VAL A 51 -1.35 -5.67 4.67
C VAL A 51 0.06 -6.23 4.74
N ILE A 52 0.22 -7.27 5.52
CA ILE A 52 1.48 -8.00 5.68
C ILE A 52 1.43 -9.25 4.83
N LEU A 53 2.41 -9.37 3.94
CA LEU A 53 2.65 -10.58 3.17
C LEU A 53 3.87 -11.29 3.76
N ARG A 54 3.68 -12.52 4.21
CA ARG A 54 4.76 -13.38 4.68
C ARG A 54 5.08 -14.41 3.61
N PHE A 55 6.32 -14.38 3.11
CA PHE A 55 6.74 -15.23 1.97
C PHE A 55 5.81 -15.07 0.74
N GLY A 56 5.34 -13.85 0.46
CA GLY A 56 4.44 -13.57 -0.66
C GLY A 56 2.99 -14.03 -0.48
N LYS A 57 2.62 -14.53 0.71
CA LYS A 57 1.23 -14.92 1.05
C LYS A 57 0.64 -13.94 2.06
N PHE A 58 -0.65 -13.67 1.92
CA PHE A 58 -1.38 -12.89 2.92
C PHE A 58 -1.24 -13.54 4.31
N TYR A 59 -0.76 -12.76 5.26
CA TYR A 59 -0.65 -13.18 6.64
C TYR A 59 -1.69 -12.49 7.52
N GLU A 60 -1.68 -11.15 7.52
CA GLU A 60 -2.52 -10.35 8.41
C GLU A 60 -2.77 -8.96 7.84
N GLU A 61 -3.95 -8.38 8.15
CA GLU A 61 -4.24 -6.96 7.97
C GLU A 61 -4.08 -6.25 9.31
N GLN A 62 -3.18 -5.27 9.37
CA GLN A 62 -2.91 -4.50 10.57
C GLN A 62 -3.63 -3.17 10.53
N GLN A 63 -4.24 -2.84 11.66
CA GLN A 63 -4.98 -1.60 11.88
C GLN A 63 -4.09 -0.56 12.55
N GLU A 64 -4.67 0.63 12.79
CA GLU A 64 -4.05 1.74 13.52
C GLU A 64 -3.41 1.33 14.84
N GLY A 65 -2.30 1.97 15.19
CA GLY A 65 -1.60 1.76 16.45
C GLY A 65 -0.23 1.11 16.31
N LEU A 66 0.26 0.54 17.42
CA LEU A 66 1.53 -0.15 17.46
C LEU A 66 1.40 -1.56 16.89
N ASN A 67 2.16 -1.81 15.84
CA ASN A 67 2.16 -3.08 15.13
C ASN A 67 3.55 -3.70 15.13
N PHE A 68 3.58 -5.03 15.01
CA PHE A 68 4.80 -5.82 14.99
C PHE A 68 4.94 -6.57 13.67
N ARG A 69 6.16 -6.57 13.09
CA ARG A 69 6.50 -7.33 11.89
C ARG A 69 7.86 -8.00 12.01
N LEU A 70 8.07 -9.10 11.32
CA LEU A 70 9.38 -9.72 11.21
C LEU A 70 10.17 -9.06 10.09
N ALA A 71 11.13 -8.21 10.47
CA ALA A 71 11.98 -7.54 9.50
C ALA A 71 12.78 -8.56 8.68
N GLY A 72 12.72 -8.45 7.34
CA GLY A 72 13.42 -9.30 6.40
C GLY A 72 12.61 -10.49 5.83
N ILE A 73 11.43 -10.81 6.41
CA ILE A 73 10.57 -11.89 5.93
C ILE A 73 9.22 -11.36 5.49
N ASP A 74 8.73 -10.31 6.18
CA ASP A 74 7.42 -9.72 5.96
C ASP A 74 7.52 -8.52 5.02
N GLU A 75 6.81 -8.58 3.89
CA GLU A 75 6.54 -7.45 3.02
C GLU A 75 5.32 -6.68 3.53
N ARG A 76 5.41 -5.35 3.50
CA ARG A 76 4.40 -4.47 4.06
C ARG A 76 3.88 -3.52 2.99
N TYR A 77 2.56 -3.50 2.81
CA TYR A 77 1.86 -2.54 1.97
C TYR A 77 0.99 -1.66 2.85
N ILE A 78 1.33 -0.37 2.94
CA ILE A 78 0.58 0.63 3.72
C ILE A 78 -0.14 1.54 2.75
N GLU A 79 -1.44 1.71 2.97
CA GLU A 79 -2.27 2.62 2.20
C GLU A 79 -3.22 3.40 3.11
N ASN A 80 -3.45 4.66 2.75
CA ASN A 80 -4.45 5.47 3.42
C ASN A 80 -5.85 5.12 2.88
N VAL A 81 -6.66 4.46 3.73
CA VAL A 81 -8.00 3.99 3.37
C VAL A 81 -9.08 5.07 3.55
N SER A 82 -8.77 6.13 4.29
CA SER A 82 -9.69 7.26 4.51
C SER A 82 -9.61 8.30 3.40
N LEU A 83 -8.54 8.27 2.60
CA LEU A 83 -8.32 9.23 1.54
C LEU A 83 -9.27 9.00 0.38
N THR A 84 -10.09 10.01 0.06
CA THR A 84 -10.87 10.04 -1.19
C THR A 84 -9.95 10.46 -2.32
N ARG A 85 -9.79 9.58 -3.30
CA ARG A 85 -9.00 9.79 -4.51
C ARG A 85 -9.94 10.19 -5.65
N ARG A 86 -9.41 10.95 -6.61
CA ARG A 86 -10.15 11.36 -7.81
C ARG A 86 -9.42 10.88 -9.04
N TYR A 87 -10.18 10.29 -9.94
CA TYR A 87 -9.71 9.91 -11.26
C TYR A 87 -10.60 10.57 -12.32
N THR A 88 -10.01 11.22 -13.31
CA THR A 88 -10.74 11.92 -14.38
C THR A 88 -10.20 11.45 -15.72
N GLN A 89 -11.12 11.11 -16.63
CA GLN A 89 -10.78 10.76 -18.01
C GLN A 89 -11.83 11.28 -18.97
N THR A 90 -11.43 11.48 -20.23
CA THR A 90 -12.31 11.85 -21.33
C THR A 90 -12.23 10.77 -22.40
N ASN A 91 -13.39 10.28 -22.84
CA ASN A 91 -13.51 9.25 -23.87
C ASN A 91 -14.54 9.69 -24.91
N SER A 92 -14.18 9.48 -26.19
CA SER A 92 -15.12 9.61 -27.31
C SER A 92 -15.91 8.31 -27.47
N MET A 93 -17.22 8.39 -27.51
CA MET A 93 -18.10 7.22 -27.63
C MET A 93 -19.35 7.54 -28.42
N LEU A 94 -20.05 6.46 -28.84
CA LEU A 94 -21.24 6.53 -29.67
C LEU A 94 -22.48 6.42 -28.79
N THR A 95 -23.43 7.32 -28.97
CA THR A 95 -24.76 7.25 -28.34
C THR A 95 -25.68 6.28 -29.09
N LYS A 96 -26.86 5.98 -28.51
CA LYS A 96 -27.86 5.09 -29.11
C LYS A 96 -28.35 5.56 -30.47
N ASP A 97 -28.42 6.88 -30.71
CA ASP A 97 -28.81 7.52 -31.94
C ASP A 97 -27.64 7.83 -32.89
N GLU A 98 -26.55 7.07 -32.76
CA GLU A 98 -25.37 7.09 -33.63
C GLU A 98 -24.60 8.43 -33.67
N ASN A 99 -24.72 9.25 -32.63
CA ASN A 99 -23.93 10.45 -32.48
C ASN A 99 -22.65 10.19 -31.71
N ILE A 100 -21.54 10.81 -32.14
CA ILE A 100 -20.28 10.77 -31.43
C ILE A 100 -20.25 11.87 -30.39
N VAL A 101 -19.97 11.52 -29.13
CA VAL A 101 -19.88 12.45 -28.00
C VAL A 101 -18.57 12.26 -27.25
N ASP A 102 -17.99 13.36 -26.81
CA ASP A 102 -16.86 13.35 -25.88
C ASP A 102 -17.40 13.46 -24.45
N VAL A 103 -17.23 12.41 -23.68
CA VAL A 103 -17.72 12.34 -22.31
C VAL A 103 -16.51 12.42 -21.35
N THR A 104 -16.53 13.45 -20.50
CA THR A 104 -15.55 13.59 -19.43
C THR A 104 -16.18 13.11 -18.13
N VAL A 105 -15.59 12.07 -17.54
CA VAL A 105 -16.03 11.52 -16.25
C VAL A 105 -15.00 11.79 -15.18
N SER A 106 -15.47 12.17 -14.00
CA SER A 106 -14.68 12.30 -12.79
C SER A 106 -15.26 11.40 -11.70
N ALA A 107 -14.56 10.33 -11.38
CA ALA A 107 -14.93 9.38 -10.34
C ALA A 107 -14.15 9.65 -9.05
N GLN A 108 -14.86 9.78 -7.94
CA GLN A 108 -14.29 9.82 -6.59
C GLN A 108 -14.40 8.44 -5.97
N TYR A 109 -13.30 7.91 -5.49
CA TYR A 109 -13.23 6.57 -4.94
C TYR A 109 -12.30 6.50 -3.72
N ARG A 110 -12.44 5.46 -2.93
CA ARG A 110 -11.54 5.14 -1.81
C ARG A 110 -11.27 3.64 -1.76
N ILE A 111 -10.22 3.28 -1.06
CA ILE A 111 -9.92 1.89 -0.75
C ILE A 111 -10.79 1.47 0.43
N ALA A 112 -11.70 0.53 0.23
CA ALA A 112 -12.56 -0.02 1.28
C ALA A 112 -12.00 -1.33 1.86
N ASN A 113 -11.38 -2.14 1.02
CA ASN A 113 -10.74 -3.40 1.41
C ASN A 113 -9.30 -3.43 0.90
N LEU A 114 -8.35 -3.18 1.80
CA LEU A 114 -6.94 -3.11 1.45
C LEU A 114 -6.39 -4.48 1.04
N LYS A 115 -6.87 -5.56 1.64
CA LYS A 115 -6.47 -6.92 1.27
C LYS A 115 -6.76 -7.21 -0.19
N ASP A 116 -7.99 -6.95 -0.64
CA ASP A 116 -8.39 -7.19 -2.04
C ASP A 116 -7.63 -6.28 -3.00
N PHE A 117 -7.44 -5.02 -2.61
CA PHE A 117 -6.68 -4.03 -3.38
C PHE A 117 -5.22 -4.47 -3.63
N VAL A 118 -4.55 -5.06 -2.65
CA VAL A 118 -3.15 -5.49 -2.76
C VAL A 118 -3.01 -6.86 -3.43
N LEU A 119 -3.95 -7.79 -3.17
CA LEU A 119 -3.80 -9.19 -3.59
C LEU A 119 -4.42 -9.50 -4.94
N ASN A 120 -5.59 -8.93 -5.24
CA ASN A 120 -6.39 -9.33 -6.39
C ASN A 120 -6.07 -8.51 -7.63
N VAL A 121 -5.51 -7.32 -7.47
CA VAL A 121 -5.32 -6.38 -8.57
C VAL A 121 -3.86 -5.97 -8.69
N LYS A 122 -3.24 -6.34 -9.80
CA LYS A 122 -1.85 -5.97 -10.07
C LYS A 122 -1.69 -4.48 -10.41
N ASP A 123 -2.68 -3.91 -11.10
CA ASP A 123 -2.77 -2.50 -11.48
C ASP A 123 -4.17 -1.96 -11.16
N PRO A 124 -4.40 -1.48 -9.93
CA PRO A 124 -5.71 -0.98 -9.52
C PRO A 124 -6.19 0.24 -10.31
N GLU A 125 -5.27 1.12 -10.69
CA GLU A 125 -5.62 2.32 -11.47
C GLU A 125 -5.97 1.96 -12.92
N GLY A 126 -5.24 1.02 -13.52
CA GLY A 126 -5.57 0.48 -14.82
C GLY A 126 -6.93 -0.21 -14.84
N SER A 127 -7.20 -1.04 -13.83
CA SER A 127 -8.49 -1.71 -13.67
C SER A 127 -9.64 -0.73 -13.45
N LEU A 128 -9.44 0.33 -12.68
CA LEU A 128 -10.42 1.40 -12.51
C LEU A 128 -10.71 2.11 -13.83
N ARG A 129 -9.68 2.44 -14.61
CA ARG A 129 -9.82 3.08 -15.92
C ARG A 129 -10.64 2.22 -16.89
N GLU A 130 -10.32 0.94 -16.99
CA GLU A 130 -11.05 0.01 -17.86
C GLU A 130 -12.50 -0.18 -17.39
N ALA A 131 -12.73 -0.24 -16.09
CA ALA A 131 -14.06 -0.34 -15.51
C ALA A 131 -14.90 0.90 -15.79
N ILE A 132 -14.31 2.11 -15.67
CA ILE A 132 -14.98 3.38 -16.01
C ILE A 132 -15.35 3.41 -17.50
N GLU A 133 -14.41 3.07 -18.39
CA GLU A 133 -14.64 3.03 -19.82
C GLU A 133 -15.76 2.05 -20.19
N SER A 134 -15.75 0.87 -19.61
CA SER A 134 -16.77 -0.15 -19.82
C SER A 134 -18.15 0.30 -19.33
N ALA A 135 -18.21 0.90 -18.14
CA ALA A 135 -19.47 1.43 -17.59
C ALA A 135 -20.04 2.56 -18.45
N LEU A 136 -19.19 3.51 -18.84
CA LEU A 136 -19.59 4.62 -19.71
C LEU A 136 -20.08 4.15 -21.06
N ARG A 137 -19.33 3.27 -21.72
CA ARG A 137 -19.70 2.75 -23.05
C ARG A 137 -21.07 2.09 -23.04
N HIS A 138 -21.38 1.36 -21.99
CA HIS A 138 -22.68 0.71 -21.84
C HIS A 138 -23.79 1.73 -21.61
N VAL A 139 -23.63 2.63 -20.63
CA VAL A 139 -24.67 3.58 -20.26
C VAL A 139 -24.90 4.62 -21.37
N VAL A 140 -23.84 5.18 -21.97
CA VAL A 140 -23.97 6.17 -23.06
C VAL A 140 -24.51 5.51 -24.33
N GLY A 141 -24.11 4.28 -24.63
CA GLY A 141 -24.64 3.53 -25.78
C GLY A 141 -26.12 3.17 -25.67
N ASP A 142 -26.68 3.12 -24.48
CA ASP A 142 -28.10 2.86 -24.23
C ASP A 142 -28.97 4.15 -24.22
N ASN A 143 -28.31 5.32 -24.17
CA ASN A 143 -28.98 6.63 -24.10
C ASN A 143 -28.80 7.44 -25.40
N THR A 144 -29.78 8.32 -25.69
CA THR A 144 -29.70 9.25 -26.82
C THR A 144 -28.84 10.47 -26.48
N LEU A 145 -28.40 11.20 -27.52
CA LEU A 145 -27.66 12.46 -27.37
C LEU A 145 -28.39 13.46 -26.46
N GLU A 146 -29.70 13.64 -26.66
CA GLU A 146 -30.51 14.55 -25.86
C GLU A 146 -30.51 14.17 -24.37
N GLN A 147 -30.66 12.87 -24.05
CA GLN A 147 -30.61 12.36 -22.67
C GLN A 147 -29.24 12.56 -22.05
N THR A 148 -28.19 12.42 -22.84
CA THR A 148 -26.79 12.57 -22.36
C THR A 148 -26.44 14.04 -22.08
N LEU A 149 -26.97 14.99 -22.84
CA LEU A 149 -26.62 16.41 -22.74
C LEU A 149 -27.50 17.21 -21.78
N THR A 150 -28.75 16.76 -21.49
CA THR A 150 -29.73 17.55 -20.76
C THR A 150 -30.11 16.99 -19.38
N VAL A 151 -31.39 16.84 -19.11
CA VAL A 151 -31.98 16.45 -17.82
C VAL A 151 -31.58 15.06 -17.38
N GLY A 152 -31.15 14.20 -18.31
CA GLY A 152 -30.69 12.83 -18.03
C GLY A 152 -29.29 12.71 -17.41
N ARG A 153 -28.50 13.78 -17.42
CA ARG A 153 -27.08 13.75 -17.02
C ARG A 153 -26.85 13.23 -15.61
N GLU A 154 -27.66 13.63 -14.65
CA GLU A 154 -27.55 13.15 -13.28
C GLU A 154 -27.94 11.68 -13.15
N ASN A 155 -28.99 11.25 -13.85
CA ASN A 155 -29.43 9.87 -13.90
C ASN A 155 -28.35 8.98 -14.54
N ILE A 156 -27.71 9.46 -15.62
CA ILE A 156 -26.61 8.79 -16.29
C ILE A 156 -25.42 8.66 -15.34
N ALA A 157 -25.07 9.70 -14.59
CA ALA A 157 -23.99 9.65 -13.61
C ALA A 157 -24.24 8.59 -12.52
N GLN A 158 -25.47 8.48 -12.02
CA GLN A 158 -25.87 7.46 -11.03
C GLN A 158 -25.84 6.05 -11.63
N GLU A 159 -26.28 5.88 -12.86
CA GLU A 159 -26.24 4.59 -13.55
C GLU A 159 -24.81 4.15 -13.81
N VAL A 160 -23.94 5.06 -14.28
CA VAL A 160 -22.50 4.83 -14.43
C VAL A 160 -21.87 4.44 -13.08
N GLN A 161 -22.20 5.16 -12.00
CA GLN A 161 -21.69 4.84 -10.66
C GLN A 161 -22.08 3.43 -10.22
N SER A 162 -23.35 3.06 -10.38
CA SER A 162 -23.86 1.73 -10.02
C SER A 162 -23.16 0.63 -10.84
N ARG A 163 -23.06 0.84 -12.15
CA ARG A 163 -22.41 -0.11 -13.06
C ARG A 163 -20.93 -0.25 -12.78
N LEU A 164 -20.25 0.86 -12.57
CA LEU A 164 -18.84 0.90 -12.18
C LEU A 164 -18.60 0.12 -10.90
N GLN A 165 -19.42 0.33 -9.87
CA GLN A 165 -19.30 -0.40 -8.60
C GLN A 165 -19.51 -1.90 -8.78
N GLN A 166 -20.45 -2.32 -9.63
CA GLN A 166 -20.66 -3.74 -9.94
C GLN A 166 -19.42 -4.36 -10.59
N ILE A 167 -18.82 -3.67 -11.57
CA ILE A 167 -17.60 -4.15 -12.24
C ILE A 167 -16.45 -4.27 -11.25
N LEU A 168 -16.23 -3.25 -10.41
CA LEU A 168 -15.17 -3.27 -9.40
C LEU A 168 -15.37 -4.38 -8.35
N ASN A 169 -16.62 -4.67 -7.99
CA ASN A 169 -16.95 -5.77 -7.08
C ASN A 169 -16.69 -7.13 -7.72
N ASN A 170 -17.04 -7.30 -9.00
CA ASN A 170 -16.80 -8.55 -9.73
C ASN A 170 -15.30 -8.87 -9.86
N TYR A 171 -14.47 -7.84 -9.99
CA TYR A 171 -13.01 -7.97 -10.01
C TYR A 171 -12.40 -8.04 -8.61
N ALA A 172 -13.20 -7.91 -7.56
CA ALA A 172 -12.76 -7.88 -6.17
C ALA A 172 -11.58 -6.90 -5.96
N THR A 173 -11.72 -5.68 -6.50
CA THR A 173 -10.66 -4.66 -6.47
C THR A 173 -10.45 -4.02 -5.11
N GLY A 174 -11.39 -4.20 -4.17
CA GLY A 174 -11.36 -3.53 -2.86
C GLY A 174 -11.67 -2.03 -2.92
N LEU A 175 -12.07 -1.49 -4.08
CA LEU A 175 -12.40 -0.09 -4.29
C LEU A 175 -13.90 0.18 -4.11
N VAL A 176 -14.24 1.32 -3.51
CA VAL A 176 -15.62 1.82 -3.41
C VAL A 176 -15.71 3.19 -4.05
N VAL A 177 -16.65 3.33 -4.99
CA VAL A 177 -16.97 4.56 -5.67
C VAL A 177 -17.92 5.38 -4.80
N GLN A 178 -17.53 6.59 -4.48
CA GLN A 178 -18.32 7.51 -3.65
C GLN A 178 -19.23 8.39 -4.52
N GLN A 179 -18.69 8.90 -5.60
CA GLN A 179 -19.41 9.81 -6.50
C GLN A 179 -18.82 9.73 -7.92
N VAL A 180 -19.70 9.83 -8.90
CA VAL A 180 -19.37 10.00 -10.32
C VAL A 180 -20.01 11.28 -10.82
N ASN A 181 -19.21 12.11 -11.50
CA ASN A 181 -19.66 13.30 -12.21
C ASN A 181 -19.29 13.16 -13.68
N ILE A 182 -20.20 13.58 -14.53
CA ILE A 182 -20.04 13.55 -16.00
C ILE A 182 -20.17 14.96 -16.56
#